data_b084d508211f71847b2e77747c131160
#
_entry.id   b084d508211f71847b2e77747c131160
#
_cell.length_a   1.000
_cell.length_b   1.000
_cell.length_c   1.000
_cell.angle_alpha   90.00
_cell.angle_beta   90.00
_cell.angle_gamma   90.00
#
_symmetry.space_group_name_H-M   'P 1'
#
loop_
_entity.id
_entity.type
_entity.pdbx_description
1 polymer ?
#
loop_
_entity_poly.entity_id
_entity_poly.type
_entity_poly.pdbx_seq_one_letter_code
_entity_poly.pdbx_strand_id
1 'polypeptide(L)'
;MDTNFKGLKPAFIDNYTAIAMSSSDEYLPYLSVCLQSLVDNASDKHNYDIVIFSSTEMSYRKKIFLETYTAKNISIRFYNPREILQNVKMEVTHNNFHEVCYYRLAAPIVFKQYKKLIF
;
A
#
# COMPACT_ATOMS: atom_id res chain seq x y z
N MET A 1 6.78 -19.83 -1.83
CA MET A 1 7.19 -18.47 -1.42
C MET A 1 8.52 -18.15 -2.07
N ASP A 2 8.64 -16.95 -2.60
CA ASP A 2 9.90 -16.54 -3.20
C ASP A 2 10.94 -16.26 -2.12
N THR A 3 11.93 -17.15 -2.00
CA THR A 3 12.99 -17.03 -1.00
C THR A 3 13.99 -15.91 -1.32
N ASN A 4 13.94 -15.37 -2.57
CA ASN A 4 14.82 -14.31 -3.01
C ASN A 4 14.23 -12.91 -2.83
N PHE A 5 12.99 -12.83 -2.35
CA PHE A 5 12.33 -11.55 -2.15
C PHE A 5 12.95 -10.80 -0.98
N LYS A 6 13.54 -9.65 -1.27
CA LYS A 6 14.24 -8.83 -0.29
C LYS A 6 13.42 -7.69 0.27
N GLY A 7 12.13 -7.64 -0.04
CA GLY A 7 11.25 -6.56 0.34
C GLY A 7 11.26 -5.42 -0.68
N LEU A 8 10.34 -4.48 -0.50
CA LEU A 8 10.32 -3.27 -1.30
C LEU A 8 11.43 -2.34 -0.85
N LYS A 9 12.00 -1.63 -1.81
CA LYS A 9 12.96 -0.58 -1.52
C LYS A 9 12.20 0.70 -1.17
N PRO A 10 12.59 1.41 -0.09
CA PRO A 10 11.98 2.70 0.21
C PRO A 10 12.06 3.66 -0.97
N ALA A 11 10.98 4.43 -1.17
CA ALA A 11 10.92 5.41 -2.26
C ALA A 11 11.80 6.62 -2.00
N PHE A 12 12.14 6.88 -0.73
CA PHE A 12 12.96 8.01 -0.31
C PHE A 12 14.15 7.52 0.50
N ILE A 13 15.24 8.27 0.46
CA ILE A 13 16.46 7.90 1.18
C ILE A 13 16.31 8.19 2.68
N ASP A 14 15.75 9.35 3.02
CA ASP A 14 15.60 9.77 4.41
C ASP A 14 14.37 10.68 4.58
N ASN A 15 14.13 11.08 5.82
CA ASN A 15 13.07 12.02 6.19
C ASN A 15 11.71 11.62 5.61
N TYR A 16 11.33 10.35 5.80
CA TYR A 16 10.07 9.87 5.27
C TYR A 16 9.27 9.11 6.33
N THR A 17 7.95 9.13 6.14
CA THR A 17 7.02 8.28 6.86
C THR A 17 6.50 7.21 5.91
N ALA A 18 6.64 5.95 6.28
CA ALA A 18 6.12 4.83 5.50
C ALA A 18 4.71 4.50 5.99
N ILE A 19 3.77 4.41 5.07
CA ILE A 19 2.37 4.13 5.36
C ILE A 19 1.92 2.98 4.47
N ALA A 20 1.37 1.94 5.08
CA ALA A 20 0.80 0.81 4.36
C ALA A 20 -0.71 0.84 4.50
N MET A 21 -1.39 0.55 3.42
CA MET A 21 -2.84 0.47 3.37
C MET A 21 -3.23 -0.74 2.54
N SER A 22 -4.47 -1.21 2.69
CA SER A 22 -5.02 -2.28 1.86
C SER A 22 -6.31 -1.79 1.24
N SER A 23 -6.52 -2.09 -0.03
CA SER A 23 -7.75 -1.69 -0.72
C SER A 23 -8.05 -2.62 -1.89
N SER A 24 -9.34 -2.90 -2.10
CA SER A 24 -9.82 -3.42 -3.36
C SER A 24 -10.22 -2.24 -4.26
N ASP A 25 -10.44 -2.52 -5.55
CA ASP A 25 -10.87 -1.46 -6.48
C ASP A 25 -12.19 -0.83 -6.06
N GLU A 26 -13.09 -1.62 -5.45
CA GLU A 26 -14.37 -1.12 -4.97
C GLU A 26 -14.25 -0.06 -3.89
N TYR A 27 -13.19 -0.11 -3.10
CA TYR A 27 -12.97 0.81 -1.98
C TYR A 27 -12.05 1.98 -2.33
N LEU A 28 -11.58 2.09 -3.57
CA LEU A 28 -10.75 3.23 -3.98
C LEU A 28 -11.41 4.59 -3.71
N PRO A 29 -12.73 4.77 -3.93
CA PRO A 29 -13.36 6.05 -3.59
C PRO A 29 -13.24 6.42 -2.12
N TYR A 30 -13.32 5.43 -1.23
CA TYR A 30 -13.15 5.67 0.21
C TYR A 30 -11.69 5.94 0.58
N LEU A 31 -10.78 5.20 -0.06
CA LEU A 31 -9.35 5.42 0.13
C LEU A 31 -8.95 6.81 -0.34
N SER A 32 -9.59 7.31 -1.41
CA SER A 32 -9.30 8.65 -1.94
C SER A 32 -9.61 9.75 -0.93
N VAL A 33 -10.67 9.58 -0.12
CA VAL A 33 -11.00 10.54 0.94
C VAL A 33 -9.88 10.57 1.98
N CYS A 34 -9.39 9.40 2.37
CA CYS A 34 -8.29 9.29 3.33
C CYS A 34 -7.03 9.95 2.79
N LEU A 35 -6.67 9.69 1.54
CA LEU A 35 -5.48 10.27 0.93
C LEU A 35 -5.62 11.76 0.67
N GLN A 36 -6.81 12.23 0.33
CA GLN A 36 -7.05 13.67 0.20
C GLN A 36 -6.77 14.37 1.53
N SER A 37 -7.23 13.80 2.62
CA SER A 37 -6.96 14.34 3.95
C SER A 37 -5.46 14.35 4.26
N LEU A 38 -4.76 13.27 3.89
CA LEU A 38 -3.31 13.18 4.09
C LEU A 38 -2.60 14.26 3.28
N VAL A 39 -2.95 14.41 2.00
CA VAL A 39 -2.33 15.40 1.11
C VAL A 39 -2.57 16.82 1.63
N ASP A 40 -3.81 17.11 2.08
CA ASP A 40 -4.17 18.42 2.58
C ASP A 40 -3.38 18.80 3.85
N ASN A 41 -2.96 17.81 4.62
CA ASN A 41 -2.28 18.02 5.90
C ASN A 41 -0.79 17.64 5.84
N ALA A 42 -0.29 17.21 4.69
CA ALA A 42 1.10 16.81 4.56
C ALA A 42 2.03 18.02 4.66
N SER A 43 3.18 17.80 5.31
CA SER A 43 4.24 18.79 5.36
C SER A 43 5.05 18.75 4.06
N ASP A 44 5.31 19.89 3.45
CA ASP A 44 6.16 19.97 2.27
C ASP A 44 7.64 19.75 2.62
N LYS A 45 7.97 19.69 3.90
CA LYS A 45 9.33 19.46 4.41
C LYS A 45 9.57 18.00 4.78
N HIS A 46 8.59 17.12 4.54
CA HIS A 46 8.67 15.70 4.89
C HIS A 46 8.21 14.85 3.72
N ASN A 47 8.74 13.64 3.63
CA ASN A 47 8.39 12.71 2.57
C ASN A 47 7.42 11.65 3.09
N TYR A 48 6.52 11.19 2.21
CA TYR A 48 5.51 10.18 2.54
C TYR A 48 5.62 9.05 1.53
N ASP A 49 5.93 7.86 2.01
CA ASP A 49 6.06 6.66 1.19
C ASP A 49 4.86 5.76 1.46
N ILE A 50 3.92 5.76 0.54
CA ILE A 50 2.65 5.08 0.69
C ILE A 50 2.61 3.86 -0.21
N VAL A 51 2.36 2.69 0.38
CA VAL A 51 2.21 1.43 -0.36
C VAL A 51 0.82 0.89 -0.08
N ILE A 52 0.07 0.66 -1.14
CA ILE A 52 -1.31 0.18 -1.06
C ILE A 52 -1.34 -1.26 -1.55
N PHE A 53 -1.67 -2.18 -0.65
CA PHE A 53 -1.81 -3.59 -1.00
C PHE A 53 -3.12 -3.80 -1.75
N SER A 54 -3.04 -4.40 -2.92
CA SER A 54 -4.19 -4.65 -3.78
C SER A 54 -3.97 -5.92 -4.58
N SER A 55 -5.04 -6.68 -4.79
CA SER A 55 -4.98 -7.96 -5.52
C SER A 55 -5.07 -7.80 -7.04
N THR A 56 -5.50 -6.63 -7.51
CA THR A 56 -5.74 -6.42 -8.93
C THR A 56 -4.56 -5.74 -9.62
N GLU A 57 -4.44 -5.98 -10.93
CA GLU A 57 -3.44 -5.31 -11.74
C GLU A 57 -3.76 -3.81 -11.86
N MET A 58 -2.82 -3.07 -12.45
CA MET A 58 -2.99 -1.63 -12.65
C MET A 58 -4.20 -1.36 -13.54
N SER A 59 -5.22 -0.77 -12.98
CA SER A 59 -6.43 -0.38 -13.68
C SER A 59 -6.38 1.11 -14.04
N TYR A 60 -7.32 1.53 -14.90
CA TYR A 60 -7.46 2.95 -15.25
C TYR A 60 -7.73 3.81 -14.01
N ARG A 61 -8.55 3.31 -13.09
CA ARG A 61 -8.85 4.01 -11.83
C ARG A 61 -7.58 4.22 -10.99
N LYS A 62 -6.74 3.19 -10.90
CA LYS A 62 -5.48 3.27 -10.15
C LYS A 62 -4.52 4.28 -10.78
N LYS A 63 -4.46 4.35 -12.11
CA LYS A 63 -3.63 5.34 -12.79
C LYS A 63 -4.06 6.76 -12.47
N ILE A 64 -5.35 7.04 -12.55
CA ILE A 64 -5.90 8.35 -12.20
C ILE A 64 -5.60 8.66 -10.73
N PHE A 65 -5.78 7.68 -9.86
CA PHE A 65 -5.51 7.80 -8.44
C PHE A 65 -4.06 8.22 -8.18
N LEU A 66 -3.11 7.55 -8.84
CA LEU A 66 -1.70 7.87 -8.71
C LEU A 66 -1.38 9.28 -9.21
N GLU A 67 -1.92 9.65 -10.37
CA GLU A 67 -1.70 10.96 -10.95
C GLU A 67 -2.28 12.08 -10.07
N THR A 68 -3.40 11.81 -9.41
CA THR A 68 -4.07 12.79 -8.56
C THR A 68 -3.32 13.06 -7.27
N TYR A 69 -2.77 12.03 -6.63
CA TYR A 69 -2.23 12.12 -5.27
C TYR A 69 -0.72 12.07 -5.16
N THR A 70 -0.03 11.62 -6.20
CA THR A 70 1.43 11.58 -6.19
C THR A 70 2.00 13.00 -6.33
N ALA A 71 3.02 13.29 -5.55
CA ALA A 71 3.69 14.58 -5.57
C ALA A 71 5.18 14.38 -5.36
N LYS A 72 5.96 15.47 -5.39
CA LYS A 72 7.41 15.40 -5.22
C LYS A 72 7.80 14.72 -3.91
N ASN A 73 7.04 14.96 -2.85
CA ASN A 73 7.29 14.40 -1.52
C ASN A 73 6.29 13.30 -1.12
N ILE A 74 5.46 12.84 -2.06
CA ILE A 74 4.48 11.79 -1.82
C ILE A 74 4.62 10.74 -2.92
N SER A 75 5.06 9.54 -2.54
CA SER A 75 5.14 8.39 -3.42
C SER A 75 4.01 7.44 -3.10
N ILE A 76 3.29 7.01 -4.11
CA ILE A 76 2.20 6.04 -3.96
C ILE A 76 2.48 4.87 -4.89
N ARG A 77 2.51 3.67 -4.33
CA ARG A 77 2.70 2.43 -5.09
C ARG A 77 1.64 1.43 -4.72
N PHE A 78 1.14 0.71 -5.71
CA PHE A 78 0.30 -0.45 -5.49
C PHE A 78 1.17 -1.69 -5.52
N TYR A 79 0.92 -2.61 -4.60
CA TYR A 79 1.66 -3.86 -4.51
C TYR A 79 0.70 -5.01 -4.24
N ASN A 80 0.87 -6.11 -4.98
CA ASN A 80 0.09 -7.32 -4.76
C ASN A 80 0.91 -8.29 -3.90
N PRO A 81 0.53 -8.50 -2.63
CA PRO A 81 1.29 -9.38 -1.74
C PRO A 81 0.92 -10.86 -1.88
N ARG A 82 0.13 -11.21 -2.88
CA ARG A 82 -0.42 -12.55 -3.01
C ARG A 82 0.66 -13.63 -3.10
N GLU A 83 1.76 -13.36 -3.82
CA GLU A 83 2.86 -14.30 -3.92
C GLU A 83 3.50 -14.60 -2.56
N ILE A 84 3.61 -13.58 -1.73
CA ILE A 84 4.17 -13.74 -0.39
C ILE A 84 3.25 -14.57 0.49
N LEU A 85 1.94 -14.43 0.28
CA LEU A 85 0.92 -15.08 1.08
C LEU A 85 0.36 -16.36 0.44
N GLN A 86 1.01 -16.89 -0.60
CA GLN A 86 0.47 -18.04 -1.35
C GLN A 86 0.25 -19.28 -0.50
N ASN A 87 1.00 -19.43 0.59
CA ASN A 87 0.86 -20.56 1.50
C ASN A 87 -0.10 -20.28 2.67
N VAL A 88 -0.68 -19.09 2.71
CA VAL A 88 -1.63 -18.71 3.75
C VAL A 88 -3.04 -18.95 3.22
N LYS A 89 -3.82 -19.73 3.96
CA LYS A 89 -5.21 -19.97 3.61
C LYS A 89 -6.04 -18.74 3.98
N MET A 90 -6.61 -18.09 2.97
CA MET A 90 -7.43 -16.91 3.15
C MET A 90 -8.90 -17.32 3.07
N GLU A 91 -9.57 -17.36 4.22
CA GLU A 91 -10.99 -17.68 4.27
C GLU A 91 -11.82 -16.42 4.27
N VAL A 92 -12.79 -16.37 3.36
CA VAL A 92 -13.78 -15.29 3.30
C VAL A 92 -15.09 -15.85 3.84
N THR A 93 -15.38 -15.58 5.11
CA THR A 93 -16.55 -16.12 5.81
C THR A 93 -17.76 -15.20 5.76
N HIS A 94 -17.57 -13.95 5.37
CA HIS A 94 -18.63 -12.95 5.28
C HIS A 94 -18.54 -12.19 3.96
N ASN A 95 -19.68 -11.71 3.47
CA ASN A 95 -19.73 -10.95 2.23
C ASN A 95 -18.89 -9.67 2.27
N ASN A 96 -18.66 -9.12 3.46
CA ASN A 96 -17.88 -7.89 3.65
C ASN A 96 -16.42 -8.16 4.02
N PHE A 97 -16.02 -9.43 4.09
CA PHE A 97 -14.68 -9.80 4.49
C PHE A 97 -13.87 -10.21 3.25
N HIS A 98 -13.04 -9.29 2.78
CA HIS A 98 -12.28 -9.46 1.55
C HIS A 98 -10.86 -9.99 1.82
N GLU A 99 -10.29 -10.64 0.81
CA GLU A 99 -8.92 -11.13 0.82
C GLU A 99 -7.92 -10.04 1.22
N VAL A 100 -8.19 -8.79 0.84
CA VAL A 100 -7.32 -7.67 1.17
C VAL A 100 -7.11 -7.48 2.67
N CYS A 101 -8.04 -7.97 3.49
CA CYS A 101 -7.90 -7.90 4.94
C CYS A 101 -6.73 -8.74 5.47
N TYR A 102 -6.31 -9.76 4.72
CA TYR A 102 -5.18 -10.60 5.08
C TYR A 102 -3.83 -10.04 4.63
N TYR A 103 -3.85 -9.05 3.77
CA TYR A 103 -2.61 -8.55 3.14
C TYR A 103 -1.66 -7.92 4.15
N ARG A 104 -2.18 -7.45 5.27
CA ARG A 104 -1.34 -6.91 6.35
C ARG A 104 -0.34 -7.94 6.88
N LEU A 105 -0.66 -9.23 6.74
CA LEU A 105 0.24 -10.30 7.17
C LEU A 105 1.54 -10.32 6.38
N ALA A 106 1.55 -9.75 5.18
CA ALA A 106 2.75 -9.64 4.36
C ALA A 106 3.64 -8.46 4.76
N ALA A 107 3.14 -7.52 5.56
CA ALA A 107 3.85 -6.29 5.86
C ALA A 107 5.27 -6.51 6.42
N PRO A 108 5.51 -7.43 7.37
CA PRO A 108 6.86 -7.66 7.87
C PRO A 108 7.84 -8.09 6.79
N ILE A 109 7.38 -8.77 5.75
CA ILE A 109 8.21 -9.23 4.64
C ILE A 109 8.41 -8.12 3.61
N VAL A 110 7.33 -7.45 3.24
CA VAL A 110 7.35 -6.39 2.23
C VAL A 110 8.20 -5.20 2.70
N PHE A 111 8.09 -4.85 3.98
CA PHE A 111 8.72 -3.66 4.55
C PHE A 111 9.98 -3.98 5.36
N LYS A 112 10.63 -5.12 5.14
CA LYS A 112 11.82 -5.48 5.93
C LYS A 112 13.01 -4.55 5.73
N GLN A 113 13.01 -3.74 4.67
CA GLN A 113 14.03 -2.72 4.46
C GLN A 113 13.68 -1.38 5.12
N TYR A 114 12.52 -1.29 5.75
CA TYR A 114 12.06 -0.08 6.40
C TYR A 114 12.30 -0.17 7.91
N LYS A 115 12.62 0.97 8.53
CA LYS A 115 12.82 1.02 9.98
C LYS A 115 11.51 1.11 10.74
N LYS A 116 10.54 1.83 10.20
CA LYS A 116 9.23 2.04 10.82
C LYS A 116 8.15 2.04 9.77
N LEU A 117 6.96 1.64 10.16
CA LEU A 117 5.81 1.57 9.27
C LEU A 117 4.54 1.89 10.06
N ILE A 118 3.66 2.70 9.47
CA ILE A 118 2.29 2.92 9.94
C ILE A 118 1.37 2.11 9.05
N PHE A 119 0.59 1.27 9.67
CA PHE A 119 -0.38 0.46 8.91
C PHE A 119 -1.80 0.87 9.25
#